data_e8c86eeab3de58eb08fc5decbfc3ea19
#
_entry.id   e8c86eeab3de58eb08fc5decbfc3ea19
#
_cell.length_a   1.000
_cell.length_b   1.000
_cell.length_c   1.000
_cell.angle_alpha   90.00
_cell.angle_beta   90.00
_cell.angle_gamma   90.00
#
_symmetry.space_group_name_H-M   'P 1'
#
loop_
_entity.id
_entity.type
_entity.pdbx_description
1 polymer ?
#
loop_
_entity_poly.entity_id
_entity_poly.type
_entity_poly.pdbx_seq_one_letter_code
_entity_poly.pdbx_strand_id
1 'polypeptide(L)'
;MLFIAVPTDTYAQGRNRNYIKERIDEHGECRNVAITKRNGDLMLYGENGWAASGCPKGLTDALRKLNDEGEYINDVQLTENGCWLILYGNNGIRYNDIPYSLEKKLREWNNKKEVITSVSFNDDGDWIAVSENYISASDSEIQDFVSEGMDSYGGVWATCITDDAIVVVYEEGYRTVGNIPSTLMAKLKSTSINVYRLKIAGESWFISDGKSQFDYHM
;
A
#
# COMPACT_ATOMS: atom_id res chain seq x y z
N MET A 1 -17.60 19.31 46.03
CA MET A 1 -16.51 18.80 45.20
C MET A 1 -17.20 18.04 44.06
N LEU A 2 -17.34 18.68 42.89
CA LEU A 2 -18.10 18.14 41.76
C LEU A 2 -17.11 17.37 40.87
N PHE A 3 -17.25 16.06 40.79
CA PHE A 3 -16.52 15.25 39.81
C PHE A 3 -17.19 15.41 38.46
N ILE A 4 -16.53 16.11 37.54
CA ILE A 4 -16.89 16.12 36.12
C ILE A 4 -16.32 14.82 35.53
N ALA A 5 -17.19 13.88 35.19
CA ALA A 5 -16.84 12.70 34.43
C ALA A 5 -16.50 13.16 33.00
N VAL A 6 -15.24 12.97 32.60
CA VAL A 6 -14.82 13.09 31.19
C VAL A 6 -15.41 11.87 30.45
N PRO A 7 -16.15 12.07 29.34
CA PRO A 7 -16.61 10.94 28.57
C PRO A 7 -15.42 10.26 27.88
N THR A 8 -15.07 9.08 28.36
CA THR A 8 -14.31 8.10 27.60
C THR A 8 -15.30 7.39 26.67
N ASP A 9 -15.00 7.38 25.40
CA ASP A 9 -15.60 6.61 24.30
C ASP A 9 -16.15 7.46 23.16
N THR A 10 -15.24 7.95 22.32
CA THR A 10 -15.57 8.37 20.95
C THR A 10 -14.64 7.76 19.90
N TYR A 11 -14.11 6.56 20.12
CA TYR A 11 -13.21 5.89 19.18
C TYR A 11 -13.79 4.65 18.47
N ALA A 12 -15.12 4.51 18.44
CA ALA A 12 -15.79 3.36 17.80
C ALA A 12 -16.82 3.76 16.74
N GLN A 13 -16.67 4.90 16.08
CA GLN A 13 -17.38 5.12 14.82
C GLN A 13 -16.46 4.73 13.68
N GLY A 14 -16.87 3.71 12.90
CA GLY A 14 -16.19 3.30 11.68
C GLY A 14 -15.86 4.54 10.85
N ARG A 15 -14.58 4.69 10.50
CA ARG A 15 -14.09 5.86 9.78
C ARG A 15 -14.87 6.01 8.49
N ASN A 16 -15.46 7.18 8.27
CA ASN A 16 -16.12 7.50 7.02
C ASN A 16 -15.03 7.63 5.94
N ARG A 17 -14.87 6.62 5.09
CA ARG A 17 -13.89 6.60 3.99
C ARG A 17 -14.22 7.55 2.85
N ASN A 18 -15.14 8.49 3.06
CA ASN A 18 -15.42 9.56 2.12
C ASN A 18 -14.17 10.41 1.81
N TYR A 19 -13.16 10.43 2.70
CA TYR A 19 -11.98 11.29 2.49
C TYR A 19 -11.28 11.01 1.16
N ILE A 20 -10.91 9.77 0.85
CA ILE A 20 -10.26 9.43 -0.43
C ILE A 20 -11.20 9.75 -1.60
N LYS A 21 -12.47 9.37 -1.50
CA LYS A 21 -13.47 9.69 -2.53
C LYS A 21 -13.60 11.20 -2.75
N GLU A 22 -13.72 11.98 -1.69
CA GLU A 22 -13.79 13.45 -1.78
C GLU A 22 -12.55 14.06 -2.45
N ARG A 23 -11.37 13.53 -2.14
CA ARG A 23 -10.12 13.98 -2.80
C ARG A 23 -10.06 13.57 -4.27
N ILE A 24 -10.52 12.36 -4.62
CA ILE A 24 -10.63 11.93 -6.02
C ILE A 24 -11.61 12.85 -6.77
N ASP A 25 -12.79 13.13 -6.18
CA ASP A 25 -13.79 14.00 -6.78
C ASP A 25 -13.26 15.45 -6.95
N GLU A 26 -12.43 15.93 -6.01
CA GLU A 26 -11.82 17.27 -6.08
C GLU A 26 -10.71 17.38 -7.13
N HIS A 27 -9.83 16.39 -7.22
CA HIS A 27 -8.65 16.43 -8.09
C HIS A 27 -8.87 15.80 -9.46
N GLY A 28 -9.88 14.92 -9.60
CA GLY A 28 -10.17 14.20 -10.85
C GLY A 28 -9.18 13.11 -11.22
N GLU A 29 -8.21 12.84 -10.35
CA GLU A 29 -7.14 11.86 -10.59
C GLU A 29 -6.64 11.22 -9.29
N CYS A 30 -6.16 9.99 -9.38
CA CYS A 30 -5.52 9.28 -8.28
C CYS A 30 -4.52 8.26 -8.81
N ARG A 31 -3.25 8.37 -8.41
CA ARG A 31 -2.22 7.41 -8.83
C ARG A 31 -2.12 6.23 -7.89
N ASN A 32 -2.27 6.49 -6.59
CA ASN A 32 -2.14 5.49 -5.55
C ASN A 32 -2.78 5.97 -4.25
N VAL A 33 -3.05 5.04 -3.36
CA VAL A 33 -3.51 5.34 -1.99
C VAL A 33 -2.72 4.51 -0.96
N ALA A 34 -2.72 4.97 0.28
CA ALA A 34 -2.45 4.14 1.45
C ALA A 34 -3.66 4.26 2.37
N ILE A 35 -4.28 3.14 2.69
CA ILE A 35 -5.53 3.07 3.46
C ILE A 35 -5.40 2.07 4.58
N THR A 36 -6.00 2.39 5.73
CA THR A 36 -6.09 1.49 6.88
C THR A 36 -7.54 1.33 7.32
N LYS A 37 -7.86 0.32 8.10
CA LYS A 37 -9.22 0.12 8.62
C LYS A 37 -9.64 1.26 9.58
N ARG A 38 -8.69 1.84 10.33
CA ARG A 38 -8.99 2.74 11.46
C ARG A 38 -8.24 4.06 11.48
N ASN A 39 -6.99 4.11 10.99
CA ASN A 39 -6.06 5.17 11.39
C ASN A 39 -5.67 6.19 10.31
N GLY A 40 -5.45 5.81 9.06
CA GLY A 40 -4.91 6.73 8.08
C GLY A 40 -5.42 6.51 6.68
N ASP A 41 -5.70 7.62 5.99
CA ASP A 41 -5.98 7.64 4.57
C ASP A 41 -5.03 8.63 3.90
N LEU A 42 -4.39 8.18 2.84
CA LEU A 42 -3.48 8.98 2.03
C LEU A 42 -3.76 8.73 0.55
N MET A 43 -3.75 9.77 -0.24
CA MET A 43 -3.89 9.73 -1.70
C MET A 43 -2.67 10.40 -2.34
N LEU A 44 -2.16 9.78 -3.41
CA LEU A 44 -1.18 10.38 -4.32
C LEU A 44 -1.89 10.78 -5.62
N TYR A 45 -1.65 11.99 -6.12
CA TYR A 45 -2.27 12.51 -7.34
C TYR A 45 -1.31 13.43 -8.10
N GLY A 46 -1.61 13.71 -9.37
CA GLY A 46 -0.76 14.52 -10.22
C GLY A 46 0.67 14.01 -10.31
N GLU A 47 1.60 14.90 -10.57
CA GLU A 47 3.02 14.55 -10.65
C GLU A 47 3.59 14.22 -9.27
N ASN A 48 3.32 15.05 -8.25
CA ASN A 48 3.84 14.83 -6.90
C ASN A 48 2.91 15.35 -5.79
N GLY A 49 1.59 15.42 -6.09
CA GLY A 49 0.58 15.82 -5.11
C GLY A 49 0.26 14.69 -4.14
N TRP A 50 -0.07 15.06 -2.91
CA TRP A 50 -0.61 14.14 -1.92
C TRP A 50 -1.61 14.82 -0.99
N ALA A 51 -2.54 14.05 -0.49
CA ALA A 51 -3.49 14.46 0.54
C ALA A 51 -3.57 13.37 1.60
N ALA A 52 -3.64 13.73 2.88
CA ALA A 52 -3.62 12.77 3.98
C ALA A 52 -4.57 13.18 5.10
N SER A 53 -5.22 12.19 5.72
CA SER A 53 -6.06 12.35 6.90
C SER A 53 -5.73 11.27 7.92
N GLY A 54 -5.46 11.66 9.18
CA GLY A 54 -5.16 10.75 10.29
C GLY A 54 -3.89 9.93 10.16
N CYS A 55 -3.04 10.22 9.18
CA CYS A 55 -1.75 9.57 9.04
C CYS A 55 -0.77 9.98 10.12
N PRO A 56 0.22 9.13 10.46
CA PRO A 56 1.30 9.50 11.37
C PRO A 56 2.03 10.79 10.92
N LYS A 57 2.34 11.68 11.88
CA LYS A 57 3.04 12.93 11.58
C LYS A 57 4.39 12.68 10.88
N GLY A 58 5.13 11.62 11.26
CA GLY A 58 6.39 11.26 10.62
C GLY A 58 6.24 10.94 9.14
N LEU A 59 5.13 10.30 8.72
CA LEU A 59 4.83 10.04 7.32
C LEU A 59 4.60 11.35 6.55
N THR A 60 3.72 12.23 7.05
CA THR A 60 3.41 13.50 6.38
C THR A 60 4.59 14.46 6.33
N ASP A 61 5.46 14.47 7.34
CA ASP A 61 6.70 15.24 7.34
C ASP A 61 7.70 14.67 6.31
N ALA A 62 7.79 13.35 6.18
CA ALA A 62 8.64 12.71 5.17
C ALA A 62 8.18 13.01 3.74
N LEU A 63 6.87 12.95 3.48
CA LEU A 63 6.29 13.30 2.18
C LEU A 63 6.56 14.76 1.80
N ARG A 64 6.35 15.70 2.75
CA ARG A 64 6.65 17.11 2.52
C ARG A 64 8.12 17.32 2.17
N LYS A 65 9.03 16.69 2.93
CA LYS A 65 10.46 16.78 2.67
C LYS A 65 10.83 16.24 1.29
N LEU A 66 10.24 15.12 0.85
CA LEU A 66 10.46 14.56 -0.50
C LEU A 66 9.97 15.53 -1.59
N ASN A 67 8.81 16.17 -1.40
CA ASN A 67 8.32 17.19 -2.32
C ASN A 67 9.28 18.40 -2.39
N ASP A 68 9.78 18.88 -1.24
CA ASP A 68 10.74 19.99 -1.18
C ASP A 68 12.07 19.63 -1.87
N GLU A 69 12.46 18.35 -1.86
CA GLU A 69 13.63 17.80 -2.55
C GLU A 69 13.37 17.53 -4.05
N GLY A 70 12.13 17.69 -4.52
CA GLY A 70 11.74 17.41 -5.92
C GLY A 70 11.68 15.91 -6.27
N GLU A 71 11.57 15.05 -5.27
CA GLU A 71 11.52 13.60 -5.45
C GLU A 71 10.13 13.12 -5.84
N TYR A 72 10.04 12.21 -6.81
CA TYR A 72 8.78 11.60 -7.22
C TYR A 72 8.40 10.46 -6.27
N ILE A 73 7.22 10.57 -5.64
CA ILE A 73 6.70 9.55 -4.73
C ILE A 73 6.00 8.46 -5.54
N ASN A 74 6.58 7.24 -5.55
CA ASN A 74 6.08 6.11 -6.32
C ASN A 74 4.98 5.32 -5.59
N ASP A 75 5.22 5.02 -4.31
CA ASP A 75 4.30 4.23 -3.50
C ASP A 75 4.40 4.60 -2.02
N VAL A 76 3.30 4.42 -1.30
CA VAL A 76 3.23 4.54 0.16
C VAL A 76 2.51 3.32 0.73
N GLN A 77 3.14 2.69 1.70
CA GLN A 77 2.55 1.65 2.53
C GLN A 77 2.29 2.21 3.92
N LEU A 78 1.17 1.84 4.52
CA LEU A 78 0.77 2.23 5.86
C LEU A 78 0.02 1.08 6.52
N THR A 79 0.40 0.71 7.75
CA THR A 79 -0.29 -0.32 8.53
C THR A 79 -1.22 0.28 9.58
N GLU A 80 -2.04 -0.57 10.21
CA GLU A 80 -2.97 -0.16 11.27
C GLU A 80 -2.23 0.40 12.50
N ASN A 81 -1.04 -0.10 12.81
CA ASN A 81 -0.22 0.38 13.93
C ASN A 81 0.59 1.64 13.59
N GLY A 82 0.47 2.14 12.35
CA GLY A 82 1.12 3.37 11.91
C GLY A 82 2.56 3.18 11.45
N CYS A 83 3.00 1.95 11.20
CA CYS A 83 4.23 1.67 10.49
C CYS A 83 4.08 2.08 9.03
N TRP A 84 5.12 2.65 8.43
CA TRP A 84 5.00 3.13 7.06
C TRP A 84 6.29 3.01 6.25
N LEU A 85 6.13 2.95 4.93
CA LEU A 85 7.23 2.94 3.97
C LEU A 85 6.83 3.79 2.75
N ILE A 86 7.77 4.59 2.25
CA ILE A 86 7.67 5.36 1.01
C ILE A 86 8.73 4.86 0.05
N LEU A 87 8.31 4.53 -1.18
CA LEU A 87 9.18 4.35 -2.32
C LEU A 87 9.18 5.64 -3.13
N TYR A 88 10.37 6.17 -3.50
CA TYR A 88 10.48 7.42 -4.24
C TYR A 88 11.68 7.43 -5.21
N GLY A 89 11.62 8.30 -6.20
CA GLY A 89 12.66 8.41 -7.22
C GLY A 89 12.90 7.08 -7.93
N ASN A 90 14.15 6.80 -8.29
CA ASN A 90 14.52 5.55 -8.97
C ASN A 90 14.73 4.39 -7.99
N ASN A 91 15.19 4.64 -6.78
CA ASN A 91 15.47 3.61 -5.78
C ASN A 91 15.49 4.14 -4.34
N GLY A 92 14.78 5.23 -4.08
CA GLY A 92 14.71 5.83 -2.75
C GLY A 92 13.74 5.09 -1.84
N ILE A 93 14.11 4.93 -0.59
CA ILE A 93 13.25 4.37 0.48
C ILE A 93 13.29 5.28 1.71
N ARG A 94 12.11 5.57 2.28
CA ARG A 94 11.96 6.15 3.62
C ARG A 94 10.92 5.34 4.40
N TYR A 95 11.15 5.12 5.65
CA TYR A 95 10.27 4.27 6.47
C TYR A 95 10.35 4.60 7.96
N ASN A 96 9.38 4.10 8.68
CA ASN A 96 9.35 4.05 10.13
C ASN A 96 8.76 2.72 10.57
N ASP A 97 9.48 2.04 11.46
CA ASP A 97 9.03 0.86 12.20
C ASP A 97 8.55 -0.32 11.33
N ILE A 98 9.22 -0.56 10.20
CA ILE A 98 8.95 -1.73 9.35
C ILE A 98 9.66 -2.99 9.90
N PRO A 99 9.23 -4.21 9.52
CA PRO A 99 9.90 -5.45 9.94
C PRO A 99 11.41 -5.42 9.64
N TYR A 100 12.22 -5.79 10.63
CA TYR A 100 13.69 -5.74 10.51
C TYR A 100 14.23 -6.55 9.31
N SER A 101 13.63 -7.72 9.03
CA SER A 101 14.00 -8.54 7.88
C SER A 101 13.71 -7.83 6.55
N LEU A 102 12.58 -7.11 6.45
CA LEU A 102 12.24 -6.26 5.32
C LEU A 102 13.25 -5.11 5.18
N GLU A 103 13.51 -4.37 6.25
CA GLU A 103 14.50 -3.28 6.24
C GLU A 103 15.85 -3.76 5.71
N LYS A 104 16.34 -4.90 6.22
CA LYS A 104 17.61 -5.49 5.78
C LYS A 104 17.59 -5.81 4.29
N LYS A 105 16.50 -6.40 3.78
CA LYS A 105 16.33 -6.75 2.37
C LYS A 105 16.30 -5.51 1.47
N LEU A 106 15.52 -4.50 1.83
CA LEU A 106 15.43 -3.25 1.07
C LEU A 106 16.77 -2.50 1.02
N ARG A 107 17.50 -2.47 2.14
CA ARG A 107 18.87 -1.89 2.17
C ARG A 107 19.84 -2.68 1.30
N GLU A 108 19.78 -4.01 1.30
CA GLU A 108 20.59 -4.86 0.43
C GLU A 108 20.35 -4.51 -1.05
N TRP A 109 19.08 -4.43 -1.46
CA TRP A 109 18.69 -4.12 -2.83
C TRP A 109 19.05 -2.68 -3.22
N ASN A 110 18.83 -1.73 -2.32
CA ASN A 110 19.25 -0.35 -2.54
C ASN A 110 20.76 -0.23 -2.78
N ASN A 111 21.58 -0.92 -1.97
CA ASN A 111 23.05 -0.95 -2.15
C ASN A 111 23.47 -1.58 -3.49
N LYS A 112 22.69 -2.54 -4.01
CA LYS A 112 22.90 -3.16 -5.33
C LYS A 112 22.31 -2.34 -6.47
N LYS A 113 21.65 -1.21 -6.18
CA LYS A 113 20.89 -0.37 -7.13
C LYS A 113 19.76 -1.11 -7.84
N GLU A 114 19.19 -2.12 -7.17
CA GLU A 114 17.96 -2.77 -7.63
C GLU A 114 16.78 -1.82 -7.57
N VAL A 115 16.02 -1.72 -8.65
CA VAL A 115 14.80 -0.90 -8.69
C VAL A 115 13.68 -1.65 -8.00
N ILE A 116 13.22 -1.14 -6.85
CA ILE A 116 12.13 -1.72 -6.07
C ILE A 116 10.81 -1.28 -6.70
N THR A 117 9.99 -2.23 -7.14
CA THR A 117 8.75 -1.97 -7.87
C THR A 117 7.50 -2.07 -7.00
N SER A 118 7.49 -2.99 -6.03
CA SER A 118 6.38 -3.19 -5.09
C SER A 118 6.89 -3.67 -3.74
N VAL A 119 6.30 -3.16 -2.69
CA VAL A 119 6.49 -3.67 -1.32
C VAL A 119 5.14 -3.67 -0.64
N SER A 120 4.83 -4.72 0.08
CA SER A 120 3.68 -4.76 1.00
C SER A 120 4.08 -5.45 2.29
N PHE A 121 3.54 -5.01 3.42
CA PHE A 121 3.77 -5.59 4.73
C PHE A 121 2.57 -5.32 5.65
N ASN A 122 2.42 -6.16 6.67
CA ASN A 122 1.37 -6.07 7.68
C ASN A 122 1.95 -5.85 9.09
N ASP A 123 1.08 -5.74 10.07
CA ASP A 123 1.46 -5.53 11.47
C ASP A 123 1.94 -6.81 12.17
N ASP A 124 1.70 -8.00 11.59
CA ASP A 124 2.19 -9.29 12.08
C ASP A 124 3.65 -9.54 11.69
N GLY A 125 4.20 -8.69 10.82
CA GLY A 125 5.59 -8.76 10.37
C GLY A 125 5.79 -9.53 9.07
N ASP A 126 4.72 -9.96 8.40
CA ASP A 126 4.77 -10.56 7.09
C ASP A 126 4.97 -9.50 6.02
N TRP A 127 5.73 -9.84 4.98
CA TRP A 127 6.00 -8.92 3.90
C TRP A 127 6.34 -9.62 2.59
N ILE A 128 6.09 -8.90 1.50
CA ILE A 128 6.52 -9.23 0.14
C ILE A 128 7.22 -8.00 -0.43
N ALA A 129 8.39 -8.18 -0.99
CA ALA A 129 9.14 -7.15 -1.71
C ALA A 129 9.50 -7.66 -3.11
N VAL A 130 9.33 -6.80 -4.10
CA VAL A 130 9.56 -7.07 -5.52
C VAL A 130 10.48 -6.00 -6.08
N SER A 131 11.50 -6.41 -6.81
CA SER A 131 12.33 -5.55 -7.66
C SER A 131 12.21 -6.00 -9.11
N GLU A 132 12.85 -5.27 -10.02
CA GLU A 132 12.87 -5.67 -11.44
C GLU A 132 13.42 -7.09 -11.67
N ASN A 133 14.34 -7.55 -10.81
CA ASN A 133 15.04 -8.83 -11.01
C ASN A 133 14.75 -9.89 -9.93
N TYR A 134 14.20 -9.49 -8.78
CA TYR A 134 14.09 -10.37 -7.62
C TYR A 134 12.76 -10.22 -6.88
N ILE A 135 12.37 -11.31 -6.23
CA ILE A 135 11.29 -11.34 -5.24
C ILE A 135 11.87 -11.84 -3.93
N SER A 136 11.36 -11.32 -2.84
CA SER A 136 11.65 -11.81 -1.50
C SER A 136 10.44 -11.65 -0.61
N ALA A 137 10.24 -12.58 0.32
CA ALA A 137 9.16 -12.54 1.29
C ALA A 137 9.68 -12.79 2.70
N SER A 138 8.82 -12.61 3.70
CA SER A 138 9.13 -12.80 5.12
C SER A 138 9.52 -14.25 5.46
N ASP A 139 8.90 -15.21 4.78
CA ASP A 139 9.11 -16.63 4.98
C ASP A 139 9.01 -17.41 3.65
N SER A 140 9.28 -18.73 3.70
CA SER A 140 9.30 -19.59 2.53
C SER A 140 7.90 -19.88 1.96
N GLU A 141 6.86 -19.93 2.79
CA GLU A 141 5.49 -20.23 2.35
C GLU A 141 4.94 -19.09 1.47
N ILE A 142 5.13 -17.85 1.92
CA ILE A 142 4.77 -16.66 1.13
C ILE A 142 5.66 -16.57 -0.12
N GLN A 143 6.96 -16.87 0.00
CA GLN A 143 7.88 -16.86 -1.13
C GLN A 143 7.45 -17.85 -2.21
N ASP A 144 7.11 -19.10 -1.83
CA ASP A 144 6.66 -20.15 -2.74
C ASP A 144 5.32 -19.77 -3.38
N PHE A 145 4.37 -19.22 -2.59
CA PHE A 145 3.09 -18.73 -3.11
C PHE A 145 3.26 -17.71 -4.23
N VAL A 146 4.20 -16.76 -4.07
CA VAL A 146 4.49 -15.75 -5.10
C VAL A 146 5.18 -16.37 -6.30
N SER A 147 6.18 -17.24 -6.07
CA SER A 147 7.00 -17.85 -7.14
C SER A 147 6.20 -18.77 -8.04
N GLU A 148 5.32 -19.61 -7.47
CA GLU A 148 4.41 -20.49 -8.24
C GLU A 148 3.46 -19.67 -9.15
N GLY A 149 3.07 -18.47 -8.74
CA GLY A 149 2.27 -17.58 -9.56
C GLY A 149 3.05 -17.03 -10.75
N MET A 150 4.34 -16.77 -10.59
CA MET A 150 5.18 -16.31 -11.70
C MET A 150 5.32 -17.39 -12.79
N ASP A 151 5.43 -18.65 -12.41
CA ASP A 151 5.49 -19.77 -13.37
C ASP A 151 4.21 -19.87 -14.22
N SER A 152 3.08 -19.40 -13.67
CA SER A 152 1.77 -19.49 -14.32
C SER A 152 1.34 -18.24 -15.05
N TYR A 153 1.73 -17.04 -14.56
CA TYR A 153 1.16 -15.75 -14.96
C TYR A 153 2.20 -14.68 -15.30
N GLY A 154 3.49 -15.01 -15.32
CA GLY A 154 4.55 -14.05 -15.63
C GLY A 154 4.98 -13.16 -14.46
N GLY A 155 5.58 -12.02 -14.75
CA GLY A 155 6.16 -11.11 -13.76
C GLY A 155 5.15 -10.54 -12.76
N VAL A 156 5.61 -10.27 -11.54
CA VAL A 156 4.78 -9.64 -10.51
C VAL A 156 4.65 -8.14 -10.77
N TRP A 157 3.41 -7.64 -10.81
CA TRP A 157 3.09 -6.22 -10.96
C TRP A 157 2.78 -5.54 -9.64
N ALA A 158 1.94 -6.16 -8.80
CA ALA A 158 1.55 -5.60 -7.52
C ALA A 158 1.40 -6.67 -6.45
N THR A 159 1.68 -6.29 -5.22
CA THR A 159 1.45 -7.12 -4.03
C THR A 159 0.64 -6.36 -2.99
N CYS A 160 -0.22 -7.05 -2.28
CA CYS A 160 -0.89 -6.54 -1.09
C CYS A 160 -0.97 -7.67 -0.07
N ILE A 161 -0.42 -7.43 1.11
CA ILE A 161 -0.53 -8.31 2.26
C ILE A 161 -1.22 -7.57 3.40
N THR A 162 -2.20 -8.21 4.01
CA THR A 162 -2.91 -7.74 5.20
C THR A 162 -2.81 -8.82 6.28
N ASP A 163 -3.37 -8.60 7.46
CA ASP A 163 -3.33 -9.60 8.54
C ASP A 163 -4.11 -10.88 8.18
N ASP A 164 -5.02 -10.83 7.22
CA ASP A 164 -5.94 -11.92 6.88
C ASP A 164 -5.99 -12.27 5.38
N ALA A 165 -5.17 -11.62 4.54
CA ALA A 165 -5.19 -11.83 3.09
C ALA A 165 -3.87 -11.51 2.39
N ILE A 166 -3.59 -12.25 1.33
CA ILE A 166 -2.53 -11.95 0.36
C ILE A 166 -3.15 -11.91 -1.04
N VAL A 167 -2.83 -10.84 -1.78
CA VAL A 167 -3.13 -10.72 -3.20
C VAL A 167 -1.85 -10.39 -3.95
N VAL A 168 -1.55 -11.17 -4.97
CA VAL A 168 -0.45 -10.91 -5.89
C VAL A 168 -1.02 -10.80 -7.30
N VAL A 169 -0.75 -9.69 -7.96
CA VAL A 169 -1.12 -9.46 -9.36
C VAL A 169 0.12 -9.63 -10.23
N TYR A 170 -0.04 -10.40 -11.28
CA TYR A 170 1.00 -10.73 -12.26
C TYR A 170 0.62 -10.13 -13.63
N GLU A 171 1.50 -10.29 -14.58
CA GLU A 171 1.30 -9.82 -15.95
C GLU A 171 0.03 -10.39 -16.60
N GLU A 172 -0.23 -11.71 -16.43
CA GLU A 172 -1.35 -12.41 -17.07
C GLU A 172 -2.42 -12.94 -16.10
N GLY A 173 -2.36 -12.54 -14.81
CA GLY A 173 -3.31 -13.05 -13.83
C GLY A 173 -3.10 -12.56 -12.42
N TYR A 174 -3.70 -13.26 -11.48
CA TYR A 174 -3.53 -12.97 -10.06
C TYR A 174 -3.70 -14.24 -9.21
N ARG A 175 -3.11 -14.20 -8.02
CA ARG A 175 -3.33 -15.23 -6.97
C ARG A 175 -3.78 -14.56 -5.69
N THR A 176 -4.59 -15.28 -4.94
CA THR A 176 -5.13 -14.78 -3.68
C THR A 176 -5.21 -15.90 -2.64
N VAL A 177 -5.03 -15.54 -1.39
CA VAL A 177 -5.29 -16.40 -0.23
C VAL A 177 -5.86 -15.56 0.90
N GLY A 178 -6.76 -16.14 1.70
CA GLY A 178 -7.41 -15.47 2.83
C GLY A 178 -8.70 -14.71 2.46
N ASN A 179 -9.04 -13.70 3.24
CA ASN A 179 -10.31 -12.96 3.13
C ASN A 179 -10.22 -11.80 2.16
N ILE A 180 -10.58 -12.06 0.91
CA ILE A 180 -10.54 -11.05 -0.16
C ILE A 180 -11.94 -10.48 -0.38
N PRO A 181 -12.13 -9.15 -0.43
CA PRO A 181 -13.42 -8.55 -0.77
C PRO A 181 -13.97 -9.10 -2.08
N SER A 182 -15.21 -9.57 -2.07
CA SER A 182 -15.85 -10.16 -3.26
C SER A 182 -15.94 -9.17 -4.42
N THR A 183 -16.10 -7.89 -4.12
CA THR A 183 -16.11 -6.79 -5.10
C THR A 183 -14.74 -6.62 -5.77
N LEU A 184 -13.63 -6.76 -5.02
CA LEU A 184 -12.28 -6.78 -5.58
C LEU A 184 -12.07 -7.99 -6.49
N MET A 185 -12.48 -9.19 -6.05
CA MET A 185 -12.37 -10.40 -6.85
C MET A 185 -13.13 -10.29 -8.18
N ALA A 186 -14.34 -9.72 -8.16
CA ALA A 186 -15.11 -9.44 -9.37
C ALA A 186 -14.40 -8.44 -10.27
N LYS A 187 -13.78 -7.40 -9.68
CA LYS A 187 -13.05 -6.38 -10.42
C LYS A 187 -11.77 -6.93 -11.06
N LEU A 188 -10.95 -7.67 -10.34
CA LEU A 188 -9.72 -8.27 -10.89
C LEU A 188 -9.98 -9.20 -12.09
N LYS A 189 -11.16 -9.88 -12.12
CA LYS A 189 -11.60 -10.71 -13.24
C LYS A 189 -11.99 -9.94 -14.50
N SER A 190 -12.38 -8.68 -14.37
CA SER A 190 -13.00 -7.89 -15.45
C SER A 190 -12.26 -6.60 -15.80
N THR A 191 -11.23 -6.22 -15.03
CA THR A 191 -10.52 -4.97 -15.27
C THR A 191 -9.64 -5.04 -16.52
N SER A 192 -9.59 -3.92 -17.25
CA SER A 192 -8.60 -3.67 -18.30
C SER A 192 -7.42 -2.83 -17.82
N ILE A 193 -7.40 -2.47 -16.53
CA ILE A 193 -6.31 -1.70 -15.93
C ILE A 193 -5.12 -2.64 -15.71
N ASN A 194 -3.93 -2.24 -16.13
CA ASN A 194 -2.68 -2.88 -15.73
C ASN A 194 -2.42 -2.54 -14.25
N VAL A 195 -2.70 -3.48 -13.36
CA VAL A 195 -2.71 -3.21 -11.91
C VAL A 195 -1.29 -3.22 -11.35
N TYR A 196 -0.65 -2.06 -11.30
CA TYR A 196 0.65 -1.86 -10.67
C TYR A 196 0.55 -1.38 -9.21
N ARG A 197 -0.64 -0.99 -8.77
CA ARG A 197 -0.92 -0.61 -7.38
C ARG A 197 -2.19 -1.30 -6.91
N LEU A 198 -2.11 -1.92 -5.74
CA LEU A 198 -3.21 -2.61 -5.09
C LEU A 198 -3.15 -2.33 -3.59
N LYS A 199 -4.26 -1.88 -3.01
CA LYS A 199 -4.41 -1.65 -1.57
C LYS A 199 -5.74 -2.21 -1.09
N ILE A 200 -5.72 -2.83 0.08
CA ILE A 200 -6.90 -3.41 0.73
C ILE A 200 -6.93 -2.98 2.19
N ALA A 201 -8.10 -2.62 2.69
CA ALA A 201 -8.34 -2.37 4.10
C ALA A 201 -9.79 -2.72 4.47
N GLY A 202 -10.01 -3.92 5.00
CA GLY A 202 -11.34 -4.52 5.19
C GLY A 202 -12.02 -4.72 3.83
N GLU A 203 -13.26 -4.24 3.70
CA GLU A 203 -14.02 -4.32 2.44
C GLU A 203 -13.59 -3.27 1.40
N SER A 204 -12.81 -2.27 1.81
CA SER A 204 -12.35 -1.23 0.88
C SER A 204 -11.09 -1.66 0.14
N TRP A 205 -11.03 -1.28 -1.13
CA TRP A 205 -9.88 -1.55 -1.97
C TRP A 205 -9.66 -0.46 -3.03
N PHE A 206 -8.44 -0.41 -3.52
CA PHE A 206 -8.01 0.47 -4.61
C PHE A 206 -7.07 -0.29 -5.53
N ILE A 207 -7.24 -0.10 -6.85
CA ILE A 207 -6.32 -0.59 -7.89
C ILE A 207 -5.98 0.55 -8.85
N SER A 208 -4.76 0.57 -9.36
CA SER A 208 -4.39 1.52 -10.43
C SER A 208 -3.19 1.05 -11.27
N ASP A 209 -3.01 1.74 -12.41
CA ASP A 209 -1.81 1.63 -13.23
C ASP A 209 -0.63 2.46 -12.69
N GLY A 210 -0.80 3.09 -11.54
CA GLY A 210 0.18 3.99 -10.93
C GLY A 210 0.29 5.36 -11.61
N LYS A 211 -0.59 5.66 -12.57
CA LYS A 211 -0.60 6.92 -13.35
C LYS A 211 -1.97 7.57 -13.33
N SER A 212 -2.88 7.16 -14.20
CA SER A 212 -4.17 7.82 -14.44
C SER A 212 -5.37 6.88 -14.44
N GLN A 213 -5.15 5.58 -14.65
CA GLN A 213 -6.22 4.60 -14.63
C GLN A 213 -6.33 3.98 -13.24
N PHE A 214 -7.49 4.07 -12.65
CA PHE A 214 -7.75 3.51 -11.32
C PHE A 214 -9.21 3.09 -11.16
N ASP A 215 -9.44 2.23 -10.19
CA ASP A 215 -10.78 1.90 -9.69
C ASP A 215 -10.72 1.61 -8.19
N TYR A 216 -11.83 1.76 -7.51
CA TYR A 216 -11.88 1.62 -6.07
C TYR A 216 -13.28 1.28 -5.55
N HIS A 217 -13.29 0.75 -4.34
CA HIS A 217 -14.48 0.58 -3.50
C HIS A 217 -14.13 1.05 -2.09
N MET A 218 -14.82 2.10 -1.60
CA MET A 218 -14.56 2.75 -0.32
C MET A 218 -15.82 2.81 0.53
#